data_0a2c369d9892fe83d05529ec1fc9f6c1
#
_entry.id   0a2c369d9892fe83d05529ec1fc9f6c1
#
_cell.length_a   1.000
_cell.length_b   1.000
_cell.length_c   1.000
_cell.angle_alpha   90.00
_cell.angle_beta   90.00
_cell.angle_gamma   90.00
#
_symmetry.space_group_name_H-M   'P 1'
#
loop_
_entity.id
_entity.type
_entity.pdbx_description
1 polymer ?
#
loop_
_entity_poly.entity_id
_entity_poly.type
_entity_poly.pdbx_seq_one_letter_code
_entity_poly.pdbx_strand_id
1 'polypeptide(L)'
;MFYVGARMRVPSQMRAFGVDRKVSTASRKPKVSVRAQGTSDTTSVAVLGAGAAGLTAAYFAAAHGAKRVVVYERTSEAGKKILMSGGARCNVLPVSARVEDFVTESTPRKLKNIMASWNVERCREWLENDIGLELGIEHVTNKYFPLSNSSREVRDKLLEACLREGVEVRYGASVEGLRPVSDGAGGEAWSLRMRDSPDEQVSVVILAMGGMSFPAVGTDGTGYVIARRDLEHNLAEPYPALVPLTGKHPGGEQLPGVSVNVSLQCEPISGGTKAGKKKKAKANREGFLFTHRGFSGPAILDLSHEVVRTLVRTKGGSKREDVEQSAADVVEAAMPSLVVSWSGESRVEWQERLAAPPGKALVATRLRDGLPQRLADALLAEAGVDDDCKVADLRKVDRLKLLDVLTKYRIPVKGHQGYRKAEVTGGGVPLDEINFQTMESLKSPGVYFCGEVCDVFGRIGGFNFLWAWTSGRLAGMSAAKPLSENQ
;
A
#
# COMPACT_ATOMS: atom_id res chain seq x y z
N MET A 1 -2.29 -6.89 26.41
CA MET A 1 -3.42 -6.91 27.34
C MET A 1 -4.59 -7.54 26.60
N PHE A 2 -4.87 -8.79 26.91
CA PHE A 2 -5.91 -9.58 26.25
C PHE A 2 -7.24 -9.32 26.96
N TYR A 3 -8.28 -9.02 26.20
CA TYR A 3 -9.64 -9.03 26.73
C TYR A 3 -10.27 -10.41 26.44
N VAL A 4 -10.54 -11.11 27.51
CA VAL A 4 -11.27 -12.39 27.54
C VAL A 4 -12.76 -12.06 27.46
N GLY A 5 -13.46 -12.65 26.50
CA GLY A 5 -14.89 -12.49 26.33
C GLY A 5 -15.70 -13.21 27.40
N ALA A 6 -16.47 -12.45 28.15
CA ALA A 6 -17.51 -12.99 29.03
C ALA A 6 -18.83 -13.08 28.26
N ARG A 7 -19.34 -14.30 28.08
CA ARG A 7 -20.73 -14.56 27.63
C ARG A 7 -21.68 -14.23 28.75
N MET A 8 -22.48 -13.18 28.59
CA MET A 8 -23.71 -13.01 29.41
C MET A 8 -24.88 -13.72 28.75
N ARG A 9 -25.50 -14.63 29.52
CA ARG A 9 -26.80 -15.23 29.23
C ARG A 9 -27.90 -14.22 29.55
N VAL A 10 -28.82 -13.99 28.60
CA VAL A 10 -30.04 -13.26 28.82
C VAL A 10 -31.18 -14.28 29.08
N PRO A 11 -32.03 -14.10 30.11
CA PRO A 11 -33.17 -14.99 30.37
C PRO A 11 -34.35 -14.68 29.45
N SER A 12 -35.01 -15.74 29.00
CA SER A 12 -36.30 -15.72 28.32
C SER A 12 -37.43 -15.41 29.31
N GLN A 13 -38.26 -14.43 28.99
CA GLN A 13 -39.73 -14.44 29.10
C GLN A 13 -40.26 -13.01 28.97
N MET A 14 -41.09 -12.75 27.96
CA MET A 14 -42.45 -12.30 28.15
C MET A 14 -43.22 -12.10 26.83
N ARG A 15 -44.46 -12.49 26.91
CA ARG A 15 -45.52 -12.71 25.94
C ARG A 15 -45.92 -11.53 25.07
N ALA A 16 -46.35 -11.89 23.89
CA ALA A 16 -47.26 -11.35 22.91
C ALA A 16 -48.22 -10.23 23.32
N PHE A 17 -48.26 -9.17 22.48
CA PHE A 17 -49.48 -8.52 22.05
C PHE A 17 -49.36 -8.19 20.57
N GLY A 18 -50.29 -8.71 19.77
CA GLY A 18 -50.38 -8.47 18.34
C GLY A 18 -51.02 -7.15 18.03
N VAL A 19 -50.48 -6.46 17.05
CA VAL A 19 -51.22 -5.47 16.20
C VAL A 19 -50.73 -5.65 14.79
N ASP A 20 -51.58 -6.18 13.93
CA ASP A 20 -51.46 -6.20 12.48
C ASP A 20 -51.37 -4.78 11.94
N ARG A 21 -50.24 -4.43 11.35
CA ARG A 21 -50.17 -3.39 10.31
C ARG A 21 -49.27 -3.90 9.19
N LYS A 22 -49.92 -4.33 8.11
CA LYS A 22 -49.30 -4.55 6.81
C LYS A 22 -48.73 -3.22 6.33
N VAL A 23 -47.41 -3.07 6.44
CA VAL A 23 -46.68 -2.02 5.72
C VAL A 23 -46.01 -2.71 4.53
N SER A 24 -46.58 -2.45 3.36
CA SER A 24 -46.04 -2.84 2.06
C SER A 24 -44.76 -2.03 1.81
N THR A 25 -43.59 -2.63 2.03
CA THR A 25 -42.32 -2.08 1.59
C THR A 25 -42.03 -2.52 0.17
N ALA A 26 -42.60 -1.82 -0.78
CA ALA A 26 -42.12 -1.91 -2.17
C ALA A 26 -40.76 -1.23 -2.27
N SER A 27 -39.71 -2.00 -2.28
CA SER A 27 -38.36 -1.55 -2.61
C SER A 27 -38.34 -1.10 -4.07
N ARG A 28 -38.47 0.21 -4.30
CA ARG A 28 -38.21 0.82 -5.60
C ARG A 28 -36.71 0.81 -5.86
N LYS A 29 -36.25 -0.13 -6.67
CA LYS A 29 -34.93 0.00 -7.34
C LYS A 29 -34.94 1.31 -8.15
N PRO A 30 -33.90 2.16 -8.03
CA PRO A 30 -33.83 3.34 -8.87
C PRO A 30 -33.76 2.89 -10.33
N LYS A 31 -34.76 3.29 -11.12
CA LYS A 31 -34.74 3.14 -12.58
C LYS A 31 -33.65 4.06 -13.10
N VAL A 32 -32.57 3.47 -13.61
CA VAL A 32 -31.61 4.16 -14.47
C VAL A 32 -32.36 4.61 -15.69
N SER A 33 -32.66 5.91 -15.81
CA SER A 33 -33.18 6.50 -17.02
C SER A 33 -32.05 6.59 -18.03
N VAL A 34 -32.03 5.70 -19.00
CA VAL A 34 -31.26 5.87 -20.22
C VAL A 34 -31.89 7.04 -20.99
N ARG A 35 -31.32 8.22 -20.86
CA ARG A 35 -31.56 9.30 -21.84
C ARG A 35 -30.67 9.04 -23.02
N ALA A 36 -31.27 8.54 -24.08
CA ALA A 36 -30.66 8.50 -25.40
C ALA A 36 -30.80 9.89 -26.06
N GLN A 37 -29.69 10.29 -26.68
CA GLN A 37 -29.57 11.17 -27.86
C GLN A 37 -29.69 12.68 -27.70
N GLY A 38 -28.63 13.31 -28.18
CA GLY A 38 -28.69 14.55 -28.93
C GLY A 38 -27.98 15.70 -28.26
N THR A 39 -26.89 16.01 -28.80
CA THR A 39 -25.93 17.12 -28.75
C THR A 39 -24.58 16.64 -28.23
N SER A 40 -23.53 16.96 -28.94
CA SER A 40 -22.14 16.70 -28.61
C SER A 40 -21.68 17.52 -27.39
N ASP A 41 -22.27 17.25 -26.23
CA ASP A 41 -21.72 17.69 -24.96
C ASP A 41 -20.53 16.79 -24.64
N THR A 42 -19.39 17.15 -25.16
CA THR A 42 -18.12 16.51 -24.84
C THR A 42 -17.97 16.46 -23.32
N THR A 43 -17.92 15.24 -22.77
CA THR A 43 -17.61 15.04 -21.35
C THR A 43 -16.29 15.70 -21.09
N SER A 44 -16.25 16.64 -20.16
CA SER A 44 -15.00 17.35 -19.90
C SER A 44 -13.96 16.40 -19.33
N VAL A 45 -14.27 15.58 -18.32
CA VAL A 45 -13.28 14.73 -17.64
C VAL A 45 -13.80 13.31 -17.39
N ALA A 46 -13.09 12.31 -17.87
CA ALA A 46 -13.29 10.90 -17.52
C ALA A 46 -12.24 10.45 -16.51
N VAL A 47 -12.66 9.94 -15.36
CA VAL A 47 -11.76 9.36 -14.34
C VAL A 47 -11.90 7.84 -14.38
N LEU A 48 -10.81 7.14 -14.67
CA LEU A 48 -10.78 5.69 -14.77
C LEU A 48 -10.36 5.06 -13.45
N GLY A 49 -11.32 4.49 -12.71
CA GLY A 49 -11.17 3.89 -11.40
C GLY A 49 -11.71 4.74 -10.25
N ALA A 50 -12.60 4.17 -9.44
CA ALA A 50 -13.20 4.78 -8.25
C ALA A 50 -12.45 4.42 -6.97
N GLY A 51 -11.13 4.32 -7.00
CA GLY A 51 -10.27 4.19 -5.82
C GLY A 51 -10.02 5.53 -5.12
N ALA A 52 -9.17 5.53 -4.09
CA ALA A 52 -8.81 6.73 -3.34
C ALA A 52 -8.35 7.89 -4.25
N ALA A 53 -7.39 7.61 -5.14
CA ALA A 53 -6.86 8.62 -6.06
C ALA A 53 -7.91 9.11 -7.05
N GLY A 54 -8.71 8.20 -7.63
CA GLY A 54 -9.71 8.54 -8.62
C GLY A 54 -10.85 9.37 -8.06
N LEU A 55 -11.38 9.02 -6.88
CA LEU A 55 -12.42 9.82 -6.22
C LEU A 55 -11.88 11.20 -5.82
N THR A 56 -10.63 11.28 -5.34
CA THR A 56 -10.00 12.58 -5.06
C THR A 56 -9.86 13.42 -6.34
N ALA A 57 -9.40 12.81 -7.43
CA ALA A 57 -9.27 13.52 -8.70
C ALA A 57 -10.63 13.99 -9.23
N ALA A 58 -11.65 13.16 -9.13
CA ALA A 58 -13.02 13.52 -9.54
C ALA A 58 -13.59 14.68 -8.72
N TYR A 59 -13.42 14.62 -7.38
CA TYR A 59 -13.82 15.72 -6.49
C TYR A 59 -13.15 17.03 -6.90
N PHE A 60 -11.81 17.03 -7.02
CA PHE A 60 -11.11 18.27 -7.35
C PHE A 60 -11.35 18.76 -8.78
N ALA A 61 -11.60 17.88 -9.74
CA ALA A 61 -11.98 18.28 -11.09
C ALA A 61 -13.33 19.00 -11.09
N ALA A 62 -14.33 18.45 -10.41
CA ALA A 62 -15.66 19.06 -10.31
C ALA A 62 -15.63 20.38 -9.51
N ALA A 63 -14.99 20.40 -8.35
CA ALA A 63 -14.84 21.58 -7.50
C ALA A 63 -14.08 22.73 -8.17
N HIS A 64 -13.25 22.43 -9.20
CA HIS A 64 -12.50 23.44 -9.97
C HIS A 64 -13.13 23.75 -11.35
N GLY A 65 -14.38 23.42 -11.55
CA GLY A 65 -15.18 23.91 -12.67
C GLY A 65 -15.19 23.05 -13.92
N ALA A 66 -14.76 21.77 -13.85
CA ALA A 66 -14.99 20.86 -14.96
C ALA A 66 -16.49 20.73 -15.23
N LYS A 67 -16.90 20.92 -16.49
CA LYS A 67 -18.34 20.96 -16.85
C LYS A 67 -19.09 19.67 -16.57
N ARG A 68 -18.42 18.54 -16.75
CA ARG A 68 -18.91 17.21 -16.47
C ARG A 68 -17.77 16.31 -16.06
N VAL A 69 -17.91 15.59 -14.94
CA VAL A 69 -16.95 14.61 -14.45
C VAL A 69 -17.64 13.26 -14.31
N VAL A 70 -17.10 12.24 -14.99
CA VAL A 70 -17.61 10.87 -14.92
C VAL A 70 -16.53 9.95 -14.44
N VAL A 71 -16.80 9.19 -13.37
CA VAL A 71 -15.92 8.13 -12.86
C VAL A 71 -16.40 6.79 -13.42
N TYR A 72 -15.51 6.08 -14.09
CA TYR A 72 -15.75 4.74 -14.62
C TYR A 72 -15.14 3.70 -13.68
N GLU A 73 -15.99 2.91 -13.03
CA GLU A 73 -15.59 1.87 -12.09
C GLU A 73 -16.03 0.51 -12.63
N ARG A 74 -15.07 -0.39 -12.83
CA ARG A 74 -15.33 -1.73 -13.38
C ARG A 74 -16.13 -2.64 -12.45
N THR A 75 -16.05 -2.41 -11.14
CA THR A 75 -16.73 -3.22 -10.15
C THR A 75 -18.09 -2.63 -9.79
N SER A 76 -18.85 -3.32 -8.95
CA SER A 76 -20.17 -2.86 -8.49
C SER A 76 -20.11 -1.84 -7.35
N GLU A 77 -18.92 -1.47 -6.87
CA GLU A 77 -18.76 -0.64 -5.68
C GLU A 77 -17.46 0.16 -5.74
N ALA A 78 -17.51 1.45 -5.38
CA ALA A 78 -16.33 2.30 -5.29
C ALA A 78 -15.49 1.98 -4.04
N GLY A 79 -14.20 2.30 -4.09
CA GLY A 79 -13.32 2.33 -2.93
C GLY A 79 -13.04 0.99 -2.26
N LYS A 80 -13.19 -0.14 -2.95
CA LYS A 80 -13.01 -1.48 -2.36
C LYS A 80 -11.68 -1.65 -1.64
N LYS A 81 -10.59 -1.10 -2.18
CA LYS A 81 -9.27 -1.17 -1.54
C LYS A 81 -9.19 -0.28 -0.28
N ILE A 82 -9.96 0.81 -0.21
CA ILE A 82 -10.10 1.63 1.01
C ILE A 82 -10.67 0.78 2.15
N LEU A 83 -11.70 -0.03 1.86
CA LEU A 83 -12.37 -0.87 2.87
C LEU A 83 -11.44 -1.91 3.52
N MET A 84 -10.38 -2.32 2.85
CA MET A 84 -9.42 -3.31 3.35
C MET A 84 -8.27 -2.68 4.15
N SER A 85 -8.08 -1.38 4.05
CA SER A 85 -6.92 -0.69 4.61
C SER A 85 -6.93 -0.64 6.14
N GLY A 86 -5.73 -0.71 6.75
CA GLY A 86 -5.55 -0.60 8.19
C GLY A 86 -6.38 -1.58 9.03
N GLY A 87 -6.65 -2.79 8.52
CA GLY A 87 -7.51 -3.77 9.20
C GLY A 87 -8.97 -3.31 9.29
N ALA A 88 -9.50 -2.71 8.24
CA ALA A 88 -10.82 -2.09 8.12
C ALA A 88 -11.02 -0.81 8.95
N ARG A 89 -9.96 -0.25 9.55
CA ARG A 89 -10.00 1.01 10.31
C ARG A 89 -9.64 2.23 9.44
N CYS A 90 -8.87 2.04 8.37
CA CYS A 90 -8.33 3.04 7.44
C CYS A 90 -7.44 4.12 8.10
N ASN A 91 -6.14 3.90 8.10
CA ASN A 91 -5.16 4.93 8.45
C ASN A 91 -5.02 5.93 7.30
N VAL A 92 -5.78 7.01 7.34
CA VAL A 92 -5.93 7.96 6.22
C VAL A 92 -4.69 8.80 5.93
N LEU A 93 -3.85 9.06 6.94
CA LEU A 93 -2.63 9.87 6.83
C LEU A 93 -1.58 9.44 7.87
N PRO A 94 -0.26 9.62 7.59
CA PRO A 94 0.76 9.69 8.61
C PRO A 94 0.65 11.05 9.35
N VAL A 95 1.18 11.14 10.58
CA VAL A 95 1.29 12.44 11.30
C VAL A 95 2.30 13.36 10.62
N SER A 96 3.35 12.79 10.05
CA SER A 96 4.35 13.52 9.26
C SER A 96 4.86 12.66 8.11
N ALA A 97 5.29 13.29 7.04
CA ALA A 97 5.86 12.60 5.88
C ALA A 97 7.07 13.34 5.32
N ARG A 98 8.05 12.57 4.87
CA ARG A 98 9.25 13.04 4.15
C ARG A 98 9.35 12.26 2.85
N VAL A 99 10.13 12.77 1.90
CA VAL A 99 10.32 12.10 0.60
C VAL A 99 10.92 10.70 0.76
N GLU A 100 11.77 10.50 1.77
CA GLU A 100 12.40 9.23 2.09
C GLU A 100 11.42 8.15 2.59
N ASP A 101 10.19 8.54 2.94
CA ASP A 101 9.11 7.60 3.32
C ASP A 101 8.43 6.98 2.08
N PHE A 102 8.84 7.39 0.88
CA PHE A 102 8.33 6.89 -0.41
C PHE A 102 9.44 6.25 -1.24
N VAL A 103 9.04 5.29 -2.04
CA VAL A 103 9.91 4.56 -2.97
C VAL A 103 9.47 4.85 -4.39
N THR A 104 10.44 5.20 -5.24
CA THR A 104 10.29 5.39 -6.69
C THR A 104 11.61 5.06 -7.38
N GLU A 105 11.56 4.63 -8.63
CA GLU A 105 12.73 4.50 -9.50
C GLU A 105 13.00 5.76 -10.31
N SER A 106 12.03 6.67 -10.30
CA SER A 106 12.11 7.97 -10.97
C SER A 106 12.98 8.98 -10.22
N THR A 107 13.23 10.14 -10.82
CA THR A 107 14.02 11.21 -10.23
C THR A 107 13.43 11.70 -8.91
N PRO A 108 14.12 11.56 -7.75
CA PRO A 108 13.58 11.93 -6.43
C PRO A 108 13.12 13.38 -6.31
N ARG A 109 13.71 14.30 -7.12
CA ARG A 109 13.32 15.71 -7.15
C ARG A 109 11.87 15.90 -7.61
N LYS A 110 11.40 15.10 -8.59
CA LYS A 110 10.01 15.19 -9.07
C LYS A 110 9.03 14.77 -7.97
N LEU A 111 9.29 13.65 -7.32
CA LEU A 111 8.49 13.20 -6.18
C LEU A 111 8.45 14.27 -5.06
N LYS A 112 9.62 14.86 -4.73
CA LYS A 112 9.71 15.95 -3.75
C LYS A 112 8.81 17.13 -4.11
N ASN A 113 8.81 17.55 -5.37
CA ASN A 113 8.01 18.68 -5.83
C ASN A 113 6.51 18.37 -5.79
N ILE A 114 6.10 17.17 -6.21
CA ILE A 114 4.71 16.72 -6.11
C ILE A 114 4.24 16.72 -4.64
N MET A 115 4.99 16.09 -3.75
CA MET A 115 4.64 16.01 -2.33
C MET A 115 4.64 17.37 -1.62
N ALA A 116 5.49 18.30 -2.05
CA ALA A 116 5.53 19.68 -1.52
C ALA A 116 4.30 20.51 -1.92
N SER A 117 3.58 20.11 -2.99
CA SER A 117 2.37 20.83 -3.44
C SER A 117 1.21 20.73 -2.45
N TRP A 118 1.20 19.69 -1.62
CA TRP A 118 0.15 19.49 -0.63
C TRP A 118 0.69 18.68 0.56
N ASN A 119 0.96 19.38 1.66
CA ASN A 119 1.51 18.77 2.86
C ASN A 119 0.44 18.01 3.67
N VAL A 120 0.88 17.24 4.65
CA VAL A 120 0.01 16.41 5.50
C VAL A 120 -1.09 17.25 6.18
N GLU A 121 -0.74 18.44 6.69
CA GLU A 121 -1.67 19.31 7.41
C GLU A 121 -2.81 19.78 6.51
N ARG A 122 -2.51 20.33 5.33
CA ARG A 122 -3.52 20.76 4.35
C ARG A 122 -4.37 19.60 3.85
N CYS A 123 -3.78 18.42 3.72
CA CYS A 123 -4.51 17.21 3.35
C CYS A 123 -5.48 16.79 4.47
N ARG A 124 -5.05 16.90 5.73
CA ARG A 124 -5.90 16.66 6.90
C ARG A 124 -7.07 17.65 6.95
N GLU A 125 -6.79 18.95 6.80
CA GLU A 125 -7.83 19.99 6.75
C GLU A 125 -8.89 19.71 5.70
N TRP A 126 -8.48 19.29 4.49
CA TRP A 126 -9.43 18.90 3.45
C TRP A 126 -10.27 17.68 3.84
N LEU A 127 -9.66 16.65 4.43
CA LEU A 127 -10.39 15.46 4.88
C LEU A 127 -11.41 15.81 5.97
N GLU A 128 -11.09 16.77 6.86
CA GLU A 128 -11.97 17.18 7.94
C GLU A 128 -13.05 18.16 7.46
N ASN A 129 -12.68 19.21 6.72
CA ASN A 129 -13.59 20.31 6.39
C ASN A 129 -14.44 20.05 5.15
N ASP A 130 -13.85 19.48 4.08
CA ASP A 130 -14.53 19.29 2.79
C ASP A 130 -15.16 17.90 2.68
N ILE A 131 -14.43 16.87 3.13
CA ILE A 131 -14.93 15.49 3.12
C ILE A 131 -15.78 15.19 4.35
N GLY A 132 -15.54 15.90 5.46
CA GLY A 132 -16.32 15.80 6.70
C GLY A 132 -15.95 14.60 7.57
N LEU A 133 -14.69 14.16 7.53
CA LEU A 133 -14.17 13.12 8.40
C LEU A 133 -13.74 13.71 9.75
N GLU A 134 -14.11 13.07 10.85
CA GLU A 134 -13.53 13.38 12.16
C GLU A 134 -12.29 12.51 12.37
N LEU A 135 -11.11 13.14 12.48
CA LEU A 135 -9.83 12.43 12.55
C LEU A 135 -9.20 12.49 13.94
N GLY A 136 -8.62 11.38 14.37
CA GLY A 136 -7.86 11.27 15.61
C GLY A 136 -6.46 10.69 15.38
N ILE A 137 -5.50 11.10 16.23
CA ILE A 137 -4.13 10.57 16.21
C ILE A 137 -4.04 9.33 17.09
N GLU A 138 -3.56 8.23 16.52
CA GLU A 138 -3.09 7.08 17.29
C GLU A 138 -1.59 7.30 17.63
N HIS A 139 -1.30 7.80 18.80
CA HIS A 139 0.05 8.22 19.20
C HIS A 139 1.09 7.10 19.18
N VAL A 140 0.67 5.85 19.43
CA VAL A 140 1.57 4.68 19.40
C VAL A 140 2.15 4.43 18.01
N THR A 141 1.35 4.67 16.98
CA THR A 141 1.72 4.42 15.57
C THR A 141 1.99 5.69 14.78
N ASN A 142 1.72 6.89 15.35
CA ASN A 142 1.83 8.19 14.70
C ASN A 142 1.03 8.26 13.38
N LYS A 143 -0.24 7.89 13.42
CA LYS A 143 -1.14 7.85 12.27
C LYS A 143 -2.49 8.49 12.59
N TYR A 144 -3.10 9.09 11.58
CA TYR A 144 -4.49 9.54 11.65
C TYR A 144 -5.45 8.43 11.25
N PHE A 145 -6.47 8.24 12.07
CA PHE A 145 -7.62 7.37 11.78
C PHE A 145 -8.91 8.17 11.90
N PRO A 146 -9.99 7.78 11.19
CA PRO A 146 -11.31 8.29 11.52
C PRO A 146 -11.66 7.90 12.96
N LEU A 147 -12.27 8.79 13.71
CA LEU A 147 -12.66 8.53 15.11
C LEU A 147 -13.60 7.33 15.23
N SER A 148 -14.42 7.09 14.21
CA SER A 148 -15.26 5.89 14.11
C SER A 148 -14.49 4.58 13.95
N ASN A 149 -13.19 4.62 13.65
CA ASN A 149 -12.39 3.46 13.27
C ASN A 149 -13.01 2.64 12.12
N SER A 150 -13.66 3.29 11.16
CA SER A 150 -14.38 2.65 10.05
C SER A 150 -13.85 3.10 8.69
N SER A 151 -13.24 2.17 7.95
CA SER A 151 -12.84 2.41 6.55
C SER A 151 -14.04 2.65 5.63
N ARG A 152 -15.21 2.15 6.01
CA ARG A 152 -16.47 2.38 5.30
C ARG A 152 -16.86 3.85 5.35
N GLU A 153 -16.75 4.49 6.52
CA GLU A 153 -17.02 5.93 6.65
C GLU A 153 -16.12 6.75 5.72
N VAL A 154 -14.82 6.44 5.69
CA VAL A 154 -13.88 7.16 4.80
C VAL A 154 -14.31 7.05 3.34
N ARG A 155 -14.65 5.84 2.89
CA ARG A 155 -15.13 5.59 1.53
C ARG A 155 -16.43 6.32 1.24
N ASP A 156 -17.41 6.21 2.13
CA ASP A 156 -18.75 6.74 1.93
C ASP A 156 -18.73 8.27 1.89
N LYS A 157 -18.06 8.93 2.83
CA LYS A 157 -17.92 10.39 2.85
C LYS A 157 -17.17 10.95 1.64
N LEU A 158 -16.11 10.25 1.18
CA LEU A 158 -15.40 10.66 -0.04
C LEU A 158 -16.31 10.54 -1.28
N LEU A 159 -17.08 9.46 -1.38
CA LEU A 159 -18.04 9.26 -2.46
C LEU A 159 -19.19 10.31 -2.40
N GLU A 160 -19.75 10.55 -1.21
CA GLU A 160 -20.77 11.57 -0.99
C GLU A 160 -20.28 12.96 -1.38
N ALA A 161 -19.03 13.30 -1.05
CA ALA A 161 -18.44 14.57 -1.47
C ALA A 161 -18.35 14.68 -2.99
N CYS A 162 -17.94 13.63 -3.70
CA CYS A 162 -17.94 13.61 -5.17
C CYS A 162 -19.36 13.82 -5.74
N LEU A 163 -20.36 13.12 -5.20
CA LEU A 163 -21.75 13.24 -5.66
C LEU A 163 -22.32 14.65 -5.39
N ARG A 164 -21.96 15.27 -4.29
CA ARG A 164 -22.34 16.64 -3.92
C ARG A 164 -21.79 17.68 -4.92
N GLU A 165 -20.58 17.45 -5.44
CA GLU A 165 -19.97 18.25 -6.51
C GLU A 165 -20.51 17.92 -7.91
N GLY A 166 -21.49 17.03 -8.03
CA GLY A 166 -22.12 16.68 -9.31
C GLY A 166 -21.36 15.61 -10.12
N VAL A 167 -20.42 14.91 -9.52
CA VAL A 167 -19.70 13.81 -10.18
C VAL A 167 -20.66 12.63 -10.45
N GLU A 168 -20.67 12.14 -11.69
CA GLU A 168 -21.37 10.92 -12.07
C GLU A 168 -20.46 9.72 -11.83
N VAL A 169 -20.94 8.64 -11.18
CA VAL A 169 -20.19 7.40 -11.01
C VAL A 169 -20.91 6.26 -11.72
N ARG A 170 -20.21 5.62 -12.65
CA ARG A 170 -20.70 4.50 -13.44
C ARG A 170 -20.04 3.20 -12.98
N TYR A 171 -20.82 2.35 -12.38
CA TYR A 171 -20.39 1.02 -11.93
C TYR A 171 -20.56 -0.03 -13.04
N GLY A 172 -19.73 -1.08 -13.00
CA GLY A 172 -19.70 -2.11 -14.05
C GLY A 172 -19.13 -1.59 -15.37
N ALA A 173 -18.53 -0.40 -15.37
CA ALA A 173 -17.99 0.26 -16.55
C ALA A 173 -16.49 -0.04 -16.70
N SER A 174 -16.16 -1.09 -17.45
CA SER A 174 -14.78 -1.53 -17.66
C SER A 174 -14.17 -0.87 -18.90
N VAL A 175 -13.25 0.06 -18.69
CA VAL A 175 -12.43 0.64 -19.77
C VAL A 175 -11.20 -0.23 -19.99
N GLU A 176 -10.98 -0.68 -21.23
CA GLU A 176 -9.87 -1.57 -21.59
C GLU A 176 -8.82 -0.93 -22.49
N GLY A 177 -9.04 0.30 -22.92
CA GLY A 177 -8.11 1.00 -23.78
C GLY A 177 -8.48 2.45 -24.04
N LEU A 178 -7.53 3.19 -24.58
CA LEU A 178 -7.66 4.58 -25.00
C LEU A 178 -7.18 4.73 -26.45
N ARG A 179 -7.85 5.59 -27.19
CA ARG A 179 -7.44 5.94 -28.54
C ARG A 179 -7.62 7.45 -28.76
N PRO A 180 -6.62 8.17 -29.29
CA PRO A 180 -6.81 9.56 -29.65
C PRO A 180 -7.82 9.67 -30.82
N VAL A 181 -8.67 10.67 -30.77
CA VAL A 181 -9.68 10.98 -31.78
C VAL A 181 -9.79 12.51 -31.94
N SER A 182 -10.27 12.98 -33.09
CA SER A 182 -10.64 14.39 -33.25
C SER A 182 -11.99 14.66 -32.56
N ASP A 183 -12.13 15.79 -31.89
CA ASP A 183 -13.41 16.24 -31.29
C ASP A 183 -14.42 16.74 -32.34
N GLY A 184 -14.05 16.73 -33.62
CA GLY A 184 -14.88 17.26 -34.71
C GLY A 184 -14.81 18.77 -34.88
N ALA A 185 -14.22 19.51 -33.95
CA ALA A 185 -13.94 20.94 -34.00
C ALA A 185 -12.46 21.27 -34.29
N GLY A 186 -11.64 20.21 -34.54
CA GLY A 186 -10.21 20.34 -34.78
C GLY A 186 -9.36 20.21 -33.52
N GLY A 187 -9.96 19.94 -32.36
CA GLY A 187 -9.29 19.63 -31.10
C GLY A 187 -8.99 18.12 -30.93
N GLU A 188 -8.14 17.82 -29.98
CA GLU A 188 -7.81 16.45 -29.58
C GLU A 188 -8.78 15.96 -28.50
N ALA A 189 -9.27 14.74 -28.63
CA ALA A 189 -10.13 14.06 -27.67
C ALA A 189 -9.73 12.57 -27.57
N TRP A 190 -10.34 11.86 -26.65
CA TRP A 190 -10.04 10.46 -26.37
C TRP A 190 -11.27 9.58 -26.53
N SER A 191 -11.14 8.45 -27.20
CA SER A 191 -12.14 7.39 -27.22
C SER A 191 -11.78 6.36 -26.17
N LEU A 192 -12.69 6.14 -25.22
CA LEU A 192 -12.63 5.09 -24.22
C LEU A 192 -13.11 3.79 -24.84
N ARG A 193 -12.25 2.79 -24.98
CA ARG A 193 -12.66 1.45 -25.41
C ARG A 193 -13.28 0.70 -24.24
N MET A 194 -14.58 0.52 -24.32
CA MET A 194 -15.36 -0.17 -23.29
C MET A 194 -15.42 -1.68 -23.54
N ARG A 195 -15.48 -2.47 -22.46
CA ARG A 195 -15.62 -3.94 -22.59
C ARG A 195 -17.00 -4.36 -23.08
N ASP A 196 -18.05 -3.87 -22.43
CA ASP A 196 -19.41 -4.40 -22.55
C ASP A 196 -20.42 -3.33 -23.01
N SER A 197 -19.96 -2.19 -23.50
CA SER A 197 -20.77 -1.08 -24.02
C SER A 197 -20.07 -0.39 -25.19
N PRO A 198 -20.78 0.42 -25.99
CA PRO A 198 -20.15 1.24 -27.02
C PRO A 198 -19.05 2.14 -26.49
N ASP A 199 -18.04 2.40 -27.31
CA ASP A 199 -16.96 3.34 -27.00
C ASP A 199 -17.52 4.75 -26.76
N GLU A 200 -16.94 5.46 -25.80
CA GLU A 200 -17.33 6.81 -25.43
C GLU A 200 -16.23 7.81 -25.75
N GLN A 201 -16.61 9.02 -26.22
CA GLN A 201 -15.65 10.10 -26.47
C GLN A 201 -15.63 11.07 -25.29
N VAL A 202 -14.42 11.49 -24.90
CA VAL A 202 -14.17 12.41 -23.78
C VAL A 202 -13.04 13.35 -24.13
N SER A 203 -13.03 14.56 -23.55
CA SER A 203 -11.96 15.53 -23.81
C SER A 203 -10.68 15.21 -23.03
N VAL A 204 -10.83 14.80 -21.76
CA VAL A 204 -9.72 14.60 -20.82
C VAL A 204 -9.90 13.28 -20.09
N VAL A 205 -8.78 12.59 -19.84
CA VAL A 205 -8.76 11.29 -19.12
C VAL A 205 -7.82 11.39 -17.91
N ILE A 206 -8.28 10.91 -16.76
CA ILE A 206 -7.45 10.67 -15.58
C ILE A 206 -7.35 9.17 -15.33
N LEU A 207 -6.15 8.59 -15.51
CA LEU A 207 -5.85 7.20 -15.19
C LEU A 207 -5.61 7.06 -13.67
N ALA A 208 -6.56 6.44 -12.97
CA ALA A 208 -6.54 6.20 -11.53
C ALA A 208 -6.84 4.72 -11.19
N MET A 209 -6.46 3.80 -12.09
CA MET A 209 -6.87 2.38 -12.07
C MET A 209 -6.11 1.53 -11.03
N GLY A 210 -5.22 2.16 -10.24
CA GLY A 210 -4.42 1.44 -9.25
C GLY A 210 -3.34 0.55 -9.86
N GLY A 211 -2.87 -0.43 -9.10
CA GLY A 211 -1.81 -1.36 -9.50
C GLY A 211 -2.32 -2.78 -9.75
N MET A 212 -1.62 -3.77 -9.13
CA MET A 212 -1.91 -5.20 -9.25
C MET A 212 -2.17 -5.87 -7.88
N SER A 213 -1.99 -5.15 -6.77
CA SER A 213 -2.17 -5.70 -5.43
C SER A 213 -3.65 -5.89 -5.10
N PHE A 214 -3.99 -6.98 -4.41
CA PHE A 214 -5.37 -7.40 -4.13
C PHE A 214 -6.25 -7.54 -5.39
N PRO A 215 -5.94 -8.45 -6.33
CA PRO A 215 -6.70 -8.60 -7.58
C PRO A 215 -8.20 -8.81 -7.37
N ALA A 216 -8.60 -9.43 -6.25
CA ALA A 216 -9.99 -9.69 -5.89
C ALA A 216 -10.85 -8.42 -5.71
N VAL A 217 -10.23 -7.25 -5.50
CA VAL A 217 -10.96 -5.97 -5.35
C VAL A 217 -10.99 -5.14 -6.62
N GLY A 218 -10.50 -5.67 -7.75
CA GLY A 218 -10.63 -5.06 -9.06
C GLY A 218 -9.34 -4.47 -9.65
N THR A 219 -8.20 -4.57 -8.97
CA THR A 219 -6.89 -4.12 -9.46
C THR A 219 -6.17 -5.25 -10.19
N ASP A 220 -6.08 -5.20 -11.51
CA ASP A 220 -5.53 -6.27 -12.35
C ASP A 220 -4.40 -5.83 -13.28
N GLY A 221 -3.94 -4.57 -13.14
CA GLY A 221 -2.89 -4.01 -13.98
C GLY A 221 -3.36 -3.49 -15.34
N THR A 222 -4.68 -3.43 -15.61
CA THR A 222 -5.19 -2.86 -16.87
C THR A 222 -4.67 -1.44 -17.10
N GLY A 223 -4.51 -0.61 -16.06
CA GLY A 223 -3.93 0.73 -16.18
C GLY A 223 -2.51 0.73 -16.75
N TYR A 224 -1.68 -0.25 -16.39
CA TYR A 224 -0.33 -0.42 -16.94
C TYR A 224 -0.37 -0.86 -18.42
N VAL A 225 -1.33 -1.71 -18.78
CA VAL A 225 -1.51 -2.13 -20.18
C VAL A 225 -1.88 -0.93 -21.04
N ILE A 226 -2.82 -0.10 -20.59
CA ILE A 226 -3.24 1.13 -21.28
C ILE A 226 -2.05 2.08 -21.41
N ALA A 227 -1.34 2.36 -20.30
CA ALA A 227 -0.21 3.27 -20.31
C ALA A 227 0.90 2.84 -21.30
N ARG A 228 1.22 1.53 -21.34
CA ARG A 228 2.27 1.01 -22.23
C ARG A 228 1.81 0.89 -23.68
N ARG A 229 0.63 0.32 -23.92
CA ARG A 229 0.15 -0.04 -25.26
C ARG A 229 -0.45 1.14 -26.00
N ASP A 230 -1.31 1.91 -25.32
CA ASP A 230 -2.15 2.92 -25.93
C ASP A 230 -1.54 4.34 -25.83
N LEU A 231 -0.73 4.59 -24.80
CA LEU A 231 -0.11 5.90 -24.49
C LEU A 231 1.42 5.88 -24.64
N GLU A 232 2.01 4.75 -25.02
CA GLU A 232 3.44 4.55 -25.28
C GLU A 232 4.36 4.92 -24.11
N HIS A 233 3.86 4.89 -22.88
CA HIS A 233 4.67 5.09 -21.69
C HIS A 233 5.59 3.89 -21.40
N ASN A 234 6.81 4.19 -20.97
CA ASN A 234 7.62 3.19 -20.31
C ASN A 234 7.00 2.81 -18.97
N LEU A 235 7.33 1.61 -18.48
CA LEU A 235 6.97 1.21 -17.14
C LEU A 235 8.21 0.77 -16.38
N ALA A 236 8.41 1.29 -15.18
CA ALA A 236 9.19 0.58 -14.19
C ALA A 236 8.48 -0.75 -13.94
N GLU A 237 9.17 -1.88 -14.09
CA GLU A 237 8.53 -3.21 -14.06
C GLU A 237 7.76 -3.40 -12.74
N PRO A 238 6.45 -3.66 -12.78
CA PRO A 238 5.64 -3.81 -11.59
C PRO A 238 6.04 -5.03 -10.74
N TYR A 239 6.05 -4.88 -9.43
CA TYR A 239 6.33 -5.94 -8.48
C TYR A 239 5.47 -5.79 -7.21
N PRO A 240 5.17 -6.90 -6.47
CA PRO A 240 4.46 -6.80 -5.20
C PRO A 240 5.35 -6.12 -4.16
N ALA A 241 4.87 -5.00 -3.60
CA ALA A 241 5.52 -4.24 -2.54
C ALA A 241 4.70 -4.27 -1.25
N LEU A 242 5.34 -3.99 -0.12
CA LEU A 242 4.74 -4.15 1.21
C LEU A 242 4.11 -5.55 1.35
N VAL A 243 4.90 -6.58 1.07
CA VAL A 243 4.44 -7.96 0.96
C VAL A 243 5.14 -8.87 1.98
N PRO A 244 4.43 -9.81 2.61
CA PRO A 244 5.05 -10.81 3.47
C PRO A 244 6.08 -11.66 2.71
N LEU A 245 7.20 -11.94 3.36
CA LEU A 245 8.28 -12.75 2.82
C LEU A 245 8.17 -14.20 3.29
N THR A 246 8.63 -15.14 2.46
CA THR A 246 8.69 -16.56 2.81
C THR A 246 10.12 -16.95 3.19
N GLY A 247 10.24 -17.86 4.15
CA GLY A 247 11.54 -18.33 4.62
C GLY A 247 11.44 -19.17 5.88
N LYS A 248 12.57 -19.80 6.29
CA LYS A 248 12.65 -20.60 7.51
C LYS A 248 12.80 -19.71 8.74
N HIS A 249 12.14 -20.07 9.83
CA HIS A 249 12.34 -19.43 11.12
C HIS A 249 13.63 -19.87 11.79
N PRO A 250 14.25 -19.05 12.65
CA PRO A 250 15.33 -19.51 13.51
C PRO A 250 14.84 -20.65 14.41
N GLY A 251 15.65 -21.66 14.63
CA GLY A 251 15.32 -22.81 15.49
C GLY A 251 14.15 -23.69 15.04
N GLY A 252 13.62 -23.51 13.79
CA GLY A 252 12.54 -24.32 13.21
C GLY A 252 11.15 -23.66 13.20
N GLU A 253 10.07 -24.47 12.98
CA GLU A 253 8.72 -23.96 12.71
C GLU A 253 7.89 -23.55 13.96
N GLN A 254 8.49 -23.29 15.08
CA GLN A 254 7.77 -23.05 16.36
C GLN A 254 7.33 -21.61 16.59
N LEU A 255 7.57 -20.66 15.68
CA LEU A 255 7.36 -19.24 15.88
C LEU A 255 6.08 -18.61 15.30
N PRO A 256 5.20 -19.30 14.51
CA PRO A 256 4.01 -18.63 13.98
C PRO A 256 3.19 -17.97 15.08
N GLY A 257 2.78 -16.70 14.84
CA GLY A 257 2.04 -15.87 15.79
C GLY A 257 2.89 -15.11 16.80
N VAL A 258 4.21 -15.37 16.88
CA VAL A 258 5.11 -14.55 17.71
C VAL A 258 5.30 -13.20 17.04
N SER A 259 5.10 -12.12 17.83
CA SER A 259 5.34 -10.73 17.42
C SER A 259 6.37 -10.09 18.34
N VAL A 260 7.27 -9.29 17.77
CA VAL A 260 8.35 -8.61 18.49
C VAL A 260 8.72 -7.32 17.78
N ASN A 261 9.08 -6.28 18.52
CA ASN A 261 9.63 -5.06 17.93
C ASN A 261 11.12 -5.24 17.63
N VAL A 262 11.52 -4.99 16.39
CA VAL A 262 12.88 -5.20 15.90
C VAL A 262 13.47 -3.95 15.24
N SER A 263 14.79 -3.90 15.13
CA SER A 263 15.46 -3.05 14.14
C SER A 263 15.84 -3.92 12.94
N LEU A 264 15.40 -3.53 11.76
CA LEU A 264 15.66 -4.25 10.51
C LEU A 264 16.46 -3.37 9.55
N GLN A 265 17.46 -3.94 8.91
CA GLN A 265 18.29 -3.26 7.92
C GLN A 265 18.41 -4.11 6.67
N CYS A 266 18.44 -3.44 5.51
CA CYS A 266 18.78 -4.08 4.25
C CYS A 266 20.26 -3.83 3.93
N GLU A 267 21.04 -4.90 3.80
CA GLU A 267 22.41 -4.85 3.33
C GLU A 267 22.46 -5.12 1.83
N PRO A 268 23.06 -4.20 1.03
CA PRO A 268 23.18 -4.40 -0.41
C PRO A 268 24.09 -5.58 -0.75
N ILE A 269 23.97 -6.11 -1.95
CA ILE A 269 24.80 -7.18 -2.48
C ILE A 269 26.28 -6.78 -2.43
N SER A 270 27.12 -7.62 -1.80
CA SER A 270 28.56 -7.43 -1.77
C SER A 270 29.15 -7.72 -3.15
N GLY A 271 29.69 -6.70 -3.84
CA GLY A 271 30.38 -6.86 -5.12
C GLY A 271 29.91 -5.98 -6.28
N GLY A 272 28.89 -5.14 -6.09
CA GLY A 272 28.46 -4.19 -7.11
C GLY A 272 29.46 -3.05 -7.29
N THR A 273 30.10 -2.97 -8.48
CA THR A 273 30.99 -1.88 -8.89
C THR A 273 30.27 -0.55 -8.82
N LYS A 274 30.85 0.41 -8.07
CA LYS A 274 30.44 1.83 -8.01
C LYS A 274 29.00 2.13 -7.59
N ALA A 275 28.52 1.53 -6.53
CA ALA A 275 27.40 2.12 -5.79
C ALA A 275 27.97 3.27 -4.95
N GLY A 276 27.65 4.52 -5.34
CA GLY A 276 27.76 5.63 -4.40
C GLY A 276 27.11 5.21 -3.08
N LYS A 277 27.57 5.75 -1.95
CA LYS A 277 27.10 5.43 -0.59
C LYS A 277 25.55 5.45 -0.50
N LYS A 278 24.90 4.39 -0.98
CA LYS A 278 23.47 4.19 -0.74
C LYS A 278 23.30 4.08 0.77
N LYS A 279 22.58 5.00 1.39
CA LYS A 279 22.18 4.87 2.78
C LYS A 279 21.52 3.50 2.92
N LYS A 280 21.97 2.71 3.90
CA LYS A 280 21.32 1.44 4.24
C LYS A 280 19.86 1.74 4.55
N ALA A 281 18.94 1.12 3.82
CA ALA A 281 17.52 1.18 4.17
C ALA A 281 17.34 0.57 5.55
N LYS A 282 16.69 1.28 6.45
CA LYS A 282 16.56 0.92 7.87
C LYS A 282 15.12 1.12 8.31
N ALA A 283 14.48 0.08 8.82
CA ALA A 283 13.27 0.18 9.61
C ALA A 283 13.64 0.37 11.09
N ASN A 284 13.21 1.48 11.67
CA ASN A 284 13.40 1.72 13.10
C ASN A 284 12.39 0.87 13.87
N ARG A 285 12.82 0.28 14.97
CA ARG A 285 12.09 -0.47 16.02
C ARG A 285 10.57 -0.63 15.78
N GLU A 286 10.20 -1.44 14.80
CA GLU A 286 8.83 -1.68 14.37
C GLU A 286 8.44 -3.15 14.54
N GLY A 287 7.13 -3.43 14.50
CA GLY A 287 6.60 -4.76 14.68
C GLY A 287 7.06 -5.74 13.58
N PHE A 288 7.56 -6.87 14.02
CA PHE A 288 7.91 -8.03 13.20
C PHE A 288 7.00 -9.20 13.61
N LEU A 289 6.44 -9.90 12.66
CA LEU A 289 5.52 -11.02 12.90
C LEU A 289 6.01 -12.28 12.19
N PHE A 290 6.16 -13.37 12.94
CA PHE A 290 6.36 -14.69 12.38
C PHE A 290 5.01 -15.28 11.91
N THR A 291 4.96 -15.74 10.67
CA THR A 291 3.79 -16.38 10.06
C THR A 291 4.09 -17.85 9.77
N HIS A 292 3.08 -18.64 9.44
CA HIS A 292 3.29 -20.05 9.04
C HIS A 292 4.20 -20.24 7.81
N ARG A 293 4.36 -19.21 6.97
CA ARG A 293 5.15 -19.27 5.72
C ARG A 293 6.46 -18.48 5.79
N GLY A 294 6.69 -17.74 6.85
CA GLY A 294 7.87 -16.87 7.00
C GLY A 294 7.58 -15.62 7.82
N PHE A 295 7.71 -14.43 7.24
CA PHE A 295 7.85 -13.18 7.95
C PHE A 295 6.90 -12.11 7.44
N SER A 296 6.34 -11.32 8.37
CA SER A 296 5.44 -10.20 8.10
C SER A 296 5.61 -9.11 9.18
N GLY A 297 4.67 -8.19 9.25
CA GLY A 297 4.69 -7.05 10.16
C GLY A 297 5.33 -5.81 9.51
N PRO A 298 5.09 -4.61 10.04
CA PRO A 298 5.53 -3.35 9.45
C PRO A 298 7.01 -3.33 9.05
N ALA A 299 7.91 -3.82 9.93
CA ALA A 299 9.34 -3.85 9.65
C ALA A 299 9.69 -4.65 8.38
N ILE A 300 9.06 -5.81 8.20
CA ILE A 300 9.26 -6.66 7.02
C ILE A 300 8.61 -6.03 5.78
N LEU A 301 7.37 -5.58 5.91
CA LEU A 301 6.61 -5.05 4.78
C LEU A 301 7.33 -3.84 4.17
N ASP A 302 7.81 -2.91 5.00
CA ASP A 302 8.48 -1.70 4.55
C ASP A 302 9.79 -1.96 3.80
N LEU A 303 10.51 -3.03 4.12
CA LEU A 303 11.78 -3.38 3.44
C LEU A 303 11.65 -4.53 2.43
N SER A 304 10.48 -5.15 2.30
CA SER A 304 10.26 -6.27 1.39
C SER A 304 10.60 -5.95 -0.07
N HIS A 305 10.35 -4.71 -0.49
CA HIS A 305 10.60 -4.24 -1.85
C HIS A 305 12.08 -4.36 -2.28
N GLU A 306 13.03 -4.20 -1.37
CA GLU A 306 14.46 -4.32 -1.67
C GLU A 306 14.83 -5.74 -2.15
N VAL A 307 14.19 -6.73 -1.55
CA VAL A 307 14.39 -8.14 -1.92
C VAL A 307 13.54 -8.51 -3.14
N VAL A 308 12.26 -8.16 -3.12
CA VAL A 308 11.31 -8.59 -4.16
C VAL A 308 11.66 -7.99 -5.52
N ARG A 309 12.04 -6.71 -5.56
CA ARG A 309 12.48 -6.04 -6.80
C ARG A 309 13.68 -6.76 -7.44
N THR A 310 14.63 -7.21 -6.62
CA THR A 310 15.77 -7.99 -7.11
C THR A 310 15.34 -9.35 -7.65
N LEU A 311 14.45 -10.05 -6.94
CA LEU A 311 13.90 -11.34 -7.38
C LEU A 311 13.17 -11.25 -8.73
N VAL A 312 12.37 -10.22 -8.93
CA VAL A 312 11.62 -10.02 -10.18
C VAL A 312 12.57 -9.72 -11.34
N ARG A 313 13.59 -8.89 -11.13
CA ARG A 313 14.57 -8.53 -12.16
C ARG A 313 15.49 -9.67 -12.57
N THR A 314 15.95 -10.50 -11.63
CA THR A 314 16.81 -11.64 -11.94
C THR A 314 16.09 -12.76 -12.69
N LYS A 315 14.76 -12.86 -12.55
CA LYS A 315 13.93 -13.88 -13.25
C LYS A 315 13.47 -13.45 -14.64
N GLY A 316 13.93 -12.31 -15.17
CA GLY A 316 13.65 -11.89 -16.54
C GLY A 316 12.20 -11.57 -16.84
N GLY A 317 11.46 -10.98 -15.90
CA GLY A 317 10.10 -10.49 -16.16
C GLY A 317 9.08 -11.58 -16.54
N SER A 318 9.24 -12.80 -16.06
CA SER A 318 8.34 -13.91 -16.39
C SER A 318 6.92 -13.61 -15.87
N LYS A 319 5.98 -13.44 -16.80
CA LYS A 319 4.55 -13.14 -16.61
C LYS A 319 3.78 -14.32 -16.04
N ARG A 320 4.12 -14.90 -14.88
CA ARG A 320 3.27 -15.92 -14.26
C ARG A 320 3.21 -15.76 -12.74
N GLU A 321 1.98 -15.78 -12.27
CA GLU A 321 1.53 -15.61 -10.88
C GLU A 321 1.99 -16.72 -9.92
N ASP A 322 2.62 -17.79 -10.40
CA ASP A 322 2.87 -19.01 -9.65
C ASP A 322 4.37 -19.32 -9.48
N VAL A 323 5.16 -18.37 -8.95
CA VAL A 323 6.53 -18.67 -8.56
C VAL A 323 6.57 -18.91 -7.04
N GLU A 324 5.87 -19.94 -6.61
CA GLU A 324 6.02 -20.49 -5.24
C GLU A 324 7.15 -21.50 -5.11
N GLN A 325 7.74 -21.99 -6.21
CA GLN A 325 8.74 -23.06 -6.13
C GLN A 325 9.83 -22.99 -7.19
N SER A 326 11.05 -23.30 -6.75
CA SER A 326 12.25 -23.66 -7.48
C SER A 326 13.06 -22.58 -8.20
N ALA A 327 13.83 -21.82 -7.42
CA ALA A 327 15.13 -21.30 -7.85
C ALA A 327 15.99 -21.07 -6.60
N ALA A 328 16.06 -22.08 -5.72
CA ALA A 328 16.61 -21.93 -4.38
C ALA A 328 18.13 -21.70 -4.34
N ASP A 329 18.91 -22.18 -5.31
CA ASP A 329 20.35 -22.30 -5.11
C ASP A 329 21.22 -21.29 -5.89
N VAL A 330 20.67 -20.57 -6.87
CA VAL A 330 21.46 -19.62 -7.69
C VAL A 330 21.24 -18.16 -7.30
N VAL A 331 20.17 -17.86 -6.55
CA VAL A 331 19.75 -16.49 -6.25
C VAL A 331 20.27 -15.99 -4.90
N GLU A 332 20.66 -16.88 -3.99
CA GLU A 332 21.03 -16.51 -2.61
C GLU A 332 22.30 -15.63 -2.54
N ALA A 333 23.25 -15.83 -3.44
CA ALA A 333 24.48 -15.02 -3.50
C ALA A 333 24.29 -13.62 -4.11
N ALA A 334 23.17 -13.38 -4.82
CA ALA A 334 22.89 -12.15 -5.55
C ALA A 334 21.74 -11.32 -4.96
N MET A 335 21.27 -11.65 -3.75
CA MET A 335 20.15 -10.94 -3.11
C MET A 335 20.60 -10.00 -1.99
N PRO A 336 19.92 -8.85 -1.80
CA PRO A 336 20.11 -8.05 -0.61
C PRO A 336 19.72 -8.86 0.63
N SER A 337 20.50 -8.73 1.71
CA SER A 337 20.22 -9.43 2.97
C SER A 337 19.45 -8.56 3.92
N LEU A 338 18.34 -9.06 4.47
CA LEU A 338 17.67 -8.44 5.59
C LEU A 338 18.29 -8.89 6.90
N VAL A 339 18.82 -7.93 7.67
CA VAL A 339 19.54 -8.18 8.92
C VAL A 339 18.72 -7.62 10.08
N VAL A 340 18.39 -8.50 11.03
CA VAL A 340 17.57 -8.17 12.22
C VAL A 340 18.47 -8.01 13.45
N SER A 341 18.18 -6.99 14.25
CA SER A 341 18.49 -6.91 15.67
C SER A 341 17.20 -7.12 16.45
N TRP A 342 17.09 -8.24 17.14
CA TRP A 342 15.95 -8.60 17.95
C TRP A 342 15.88 -7.71 19.20
N SER A 343 14.68 -7.31 19.64
CA SER A 343 14.42 -6.33 20.71
C SER A 343 14.90 -4.89 20.44
N GLY A 344 15.71 -4.66 19.42
CA GLY A 344 16.32 -3.36 19.13
C GLY A 344 17.46 -2.95 20.07
N GLU A 345 17.86 -3.82 20.99
CA GLU A 345 19.03 -3.60 21.86
C GLU A 345 20.33 -3.72 21.06
N SER A 346 21.31 -2.92 21.44
CA SER A 346 22.65 -2.94 20.86
C SER A 346 23.43 -4.18 21.30
N ARG A 347 24.51 -4.47 20.58
CA ARG A 347 25.45 -5.54 20.96
C ARG A 347 26.06 -5.33 22.35
N VAL A 348 26.28 -4.06 22.75
CA VAL A 348 26.85 -3.71 24.06
C VAL A 348 25.83 -4.03 25.17
N GLU A 349 24.57 -3.62 25.01
CA GLU A 349 23.52 -3.89 25.98
C GLU A 349 23.31 -5.41 26.17
N TRP A 350 23.28 -6.20 25.09
CA TRP A 350 23.24 -7.65 25.19
C TRP A 350 24.50 -8.25 25.84
N GLN A 351 25.68 -7.67 25.59
CA GLN A 351 26.91 -8.09 26.19
C GLN A 351 26.91 -7.87 27.70
N GLU A 352 26.42 -6.72 28.15
CA GLU A 352 26.26 -6.39 29.58
C GLU A 352 25.24 -7.32 30.25
N ARG A 353 24.09 -7.58 29.59
CA ARG A 353 23.06 -8.51 30.09
C ARG A 353 23.59 -9.93 30.26
N LEU A 354 24.44 -10.39 29.33
CA LEU A 354 25.09 -11.70 29.36
C LEU A 354 26.36 -11.75 30.25
N ALA A 355 26.82 -10.59 30.73
CA ALA A 355 27.97 -10.49 31.65
C ALA A 355 27.56 -10.23 33.08
N ALA A 356 26.28 -10.01 33.38
CA ALA A 356 25.77 -9.73 34.73
C ALA A 356 26.21 -10.80 35.75
N PRO A 357 26.35 -10.43 37.06
CA PRO A 357 27.18 -11.18 38.00
C PRO A 357 26.97 -12.68 37.96
N PRO A 358 28.08 -13.44 38.03
CA PRO A 358 28.02 -14.90 37.93
C PRO A 358 27.18 -15.47 39.07
N GLY A 359 26.15 -16.17 38.70
CA GLY A 359 25.25 -16.87 39.62
C GLY A 359 24.66 -18.05 38.91
N LYS A 360 23.65 -18.69 39.52
CA LYS A 360 22.92 -19.83 38.92
C LYS A 360 21.98 -19.40 37.75
N ALA A 361 22.10 -18.14 37.25
CA ALA A 361 21.25 -17.63 36.21
C ALA A 361 21.52 -18.34 34.88
N LEU A 362 20.45 -18.82 34.25
CA LEU A 362 20.51 -19.43 32.92
C LEU A 362 20.58 -18.35 31.84
N VAL A 363 21.29 -18.64 30.75
CA VAL A 363 21.31 -17.81 29.54
C VAL A 363 19.89 -17.63 28.99
N ALA A 364 19.10 -18.69 28.95
CA ALA A 364 17.69 -18.67 28.56
C ALA A 364 16.87 -17.61 29.33
N THR A 365 17.04 -17.53 30.64
CA THR A 365 16.33 -16.53 31.47
C THR A 365 16.69 -15.12 31.05
N ARG A 366 17.98 -14.84 30.81
CA ARG A 366 18.44 -13.51 30.36
C ARG A 366 17.89 -13.08 29.01
N LEU A 367 17.68 -14.02 28.09
CA LEU A 367 17.07 -13.74 26.80
C LEU A 367 15.55 -13.48 26.94
N ARG A 368 14.85 -14.31 27.74
CA ARG A 368 13.40 -14.20 27.98
C ARG A 368 13.00 -12.91 28.71
N ASP A 369 13.92 -12.26 29.43
CA ASP A 369 13.71 -10.93 30.01
C ASP A 369 13.52 -9.83 28.95
N GLY A 370 14.05 -10.01 27.73
CA GLY A 370 13.99 -9.02 26.64
C GLY A 370 13.25 -9.49 25.38
N LEU A 371 12.93 -10.79 25.29
CA LEU A 371 12.33 -11.41 24.10
C LEU A 371 11.17 -12.33 24.47
N PRO A 372 10.19 -12.50 23.59
CA PRO A 372 9.19 -13.57 23.74
C PRO A 372 9.84 -14.94 23.93
N GLN A 373 9.36 -15.72 24.88
CA GLN A 373 9.97 -16.98 25.29
C GLN A 373 10.31 -17.89 24.10
N ARG A 374 9.33 -18.17 23.22
CA ARG A 374 9.50 -19.03 22.05
C ARG A 374 10.62 -18.53 21.11
N LEU A 375 10.76 -17.21 20.97
CA LEU A 375 11.84 -16.62 20.17
C LEU A 375 13.19 -16.76 20.86
N ALA A 376 13.26 -16.49 22.18
CA ALA A 376 14.48 -16.65 22.95
C ALA A 376 15.03 -18.09 22.84
N ASP A 377 14.15 -19.08 23.01
CA ASP A 377 14.51 -20.51 22.92
C ASP A 377 14.99 -20.87 21.50
N ALA A 378 14.32 -20.38 20.47
CA ALA A 378 14.72 -20.57 19.07
C ALA A 378 16.10 -19.94 18.75
N LEU A 379 16.40 -18.76 19.29
CA LEU A 379 17.68 -18.08 19.07
C LEU A 379 18.83 -18.75 19.83
N LEU A 380 18.56 -19.35 21.02
CA LEU A 380 19.51 -20.21 21.71
C LEU A 380 19.89 -21.43 20.87
N ALA A 381 18.89 -22.15 20.38
CA ALA A 381 19.08 -23.31 19.51
C ALA A 381 19.86 -22.93 18.23
N GLU A 382 19.55 -21.79 17.61
CA GLU A 382 20.26 -21.27 16.43
C GLU A 382 21.74 -20.95 16.73
N ALA A 383 22.03 -20.47 17.95
CA ALA A 383 23.40 -20.21 18.41
C ALA A 383 24.15 -21.48 18.85
N GLY A 384 23.44 -22.61 19.02
CA GLY A 384 23.98 -23.86 19.54
C GLY A 384 24.31 -23.79 21.04
N VAL A 385 23.45 -23.08 21.81
CA VAL A 385 23.55 -22.94 23.27
C VAL A 385 22.42 -23.73 23.92
N ASP A 386 22.74 -24.62 24.87
CA ASP A 386 21.77 -25.44 25.56
C ASP A 386 20.87 -24.63 26.49
N ASP A 387 19.61 -25.04 26.68
CA ASP A 387 18.60 -24.33 27.46
C ASP A 387 18.97 -24.23 28.96
N ASP A 388 19.74 -25.17 29.48
CA ASP A 388 20.22 -25.24 30.86
C ASP A 388 21.60 -24.58 31.06
N CYS A 389 22.20 -24.00 30.00
CA CYS A 389 23.48 -23.33 30.04
C CYS A 389 23.42 -22.15 31.02
N LYS A 390 24.32 -22.17 32.04
CA LYS A 390 24.48 -21.03 32.96
C LYS A 390 25.32 -19.94 32.31
N VAL A 391 25.02 -18.70 32.67
CA VAL A 391 25.81 -17.54 32.20
C VAL A 391 27.31 -17.69 32.52
N ALA A 392 27.65 -18.30 33.66
CA ALA A 392 29.01 -18.56 34.07
C ALA A 392 29.73 -19.59 33.16
N ASP A 393 28.98 -20.54 32.61
CA ASP A 393 29.53 -21.66 31.79
C ASP A 393 29.53 -21.32 30.29
N LEU A 394 28.95 -20.17 29.89
CA LEU A 394 28.86 -19.72 28.50
C LEU A 394 30.26 -19.41 27.94
N ARG A 395 30.76 -20.26 27.07
CA ARG A 395 32.09 -20.09 26.47
C ARG A 395 32.13 -18.82 25.60
N LYS A 396 33.31 -18.20 25.50
CA LYS A 396 33.50 -16.98 24.70
C LYS A 396 33.03 -17.12 23.25
N VAL A 397 33.26 -18.27 22.62
CA VAL A 397 32.84 -18.53 21.22
C VAL A 397 31.32 -18.56 21.11
N ASP A 398 30.64 -19.26 22.02
CA ASP A 398 29.18 -19.39 22.00
C ASP A 398 28.52 -18.06 22.32
N ARG A 399 29.09 -17.28 23.25
CA ARG A 399 28.67 -15.92 23.55
C ARG A 399 28.76 -15.01 22.32
N LEU A 400 29.84 -15.06 21.54
CA LEU A 400 30.00 -14.27 20.32
C LEU A 400 28.98 -14.65 19.26
N LYS A 401 28.73 -15.95 19.05
CA LYS A 401 27.67 -16.44 18.14
C LYS A 401 26.30 -15.98 18.59
N LEU A 402 25.97 -16.11 19.87
CA LEU A 402 24.71 -15.68 20.43
C LEU A 402 24.49 -14.18 20.23
N LEU A 403 25.52 -13.37 20.47
CA LEU A 403 25.48 -11.93 20.21
C LEU A 403 25.25 -11.61 18.74
N ASP A 404 25.81 -12.36 17.81
CA ASP A 404 25.57 -12.18 16.38
C ASP A 404 24.15 -12.60 16.00
N VAL A 405 23.64 -13.69 16.52
CA VAL A 405 22.24 -14.15 16.33
C VAL A 405 21.27 -13.13 16.91
N LEU A 406 21.56 -12.50 18.04
CA LEU A 406 20.69 -11.50 18.67
C LEU A 406 20.68 -10.16 17.94
N THR A 407 21.80 -9.72 17.36
CA THR A 407 21.98 -8.34 16.88
C THR A 407 22.24 -8.21 15.37
N LYS A 408 22.52 -9.32 14.67
CA LYS A 408 22.89 -9.36 13.25
C LYS A 408 22.33 -10.57 12.52
N TYR A 409 21.18 -11.08 12.94
CA TYR A 409 20.58 -12.24 12.33
C TYR A 409 20.18 -11.97 10.86
N ARG A 410 20.69 -12.76 9.94
CA ARG A 410 20.32 -12.71 8.52
C ARG A 410 19.08 -13.54 8.30
N ILE A 411 17.97 -12.88 7.88
CA ILE A 411 16.71 -13.57 7.61
C ILE A 411 16.89 -14.43 6.35
N PRO A 412 16.64 -15.75 6.41
CA PRO A 412 16.76 -16.63 5.25
C PRO A 412 15.52 -16.50 4.35
N VAL A 413 15.46 -15.40 3.56
CA VAL A 413 14.36 -15.15 2.64
C VAL A 413 14.47 -16.07 1.43
N LYS A 414 13.39 -16.80 1.12
CA LYS A 414 13.27 -17.66 -0.07
C LYS A 414 12.39 -17.09 -1.16
N GLY A 415 11.48 -16.16 -0.82
CA GLY A 415 10.53 -15.57 -1.74
C GLY A 415 9.53 -14.65 -1.04
N HIS A 416 8.38 -14.44 -1.68
CA HIS A 416 7.32 -13.55 -1.20
C HIS A 416 5.94 -14.16 -1.46
N GLN A 417 4.86 -13.60 -0.85
CA GLN A 417 3.50 -14.13 -0.97
C GLN A 417 2.67 -13.50 -2.12
N GLY A 418 3.33 -12.81 -3.06
CA GLY A 418 2.73 -12.31 -4.29
C GLY A 418 1.71 -11.18 -4.11
N TYR A 419 1.08 -10.78 -5.21
CA TYR A 419 0.12 -9.66 -5.25
C TYR A 419 -1.14 -9.87 -4.40
N ARG A 420 -1.53 -11.12 -4.13
CA ARG A 420 -2.68 -11.42 -3.26
C ARG A 420 -2.48 -10.99 -1.81
N LYS A 421 -1.22 -10.81 -1.39
CA LYS A 421 -0.84 -10.43 -0.02
C LYS A 421 -0.05 -9.12 0.05
N ALA A 422 0.28 -8.54 -1.10
CA ALA A 422 0.93 -7.25 -1.18
C ALA A 422 -0.06 -6.13 -0.88
N GLU A 423 0.32 -5.19 -0.02
CA GLU A 423 -0.51 -4.01 0.27
C GLU A 423 -0.56 -3.08 -0.94
N VAL A 424 0.54 -2.96 -1.68
CA VAL A 424 0.68 -2.10 -2.86
C VAL A 424 1.51 -2.74 -3.95
N THR A 425 1.50 -2.13 -5.13
CA THR A 425 2.38 -2.44 -6.25
C THR A 425 3.51 -1.42 -6.29
N GLY A 426 4.76 -1.89 -6.37
CA GLY A 426 5.90 -1.04 -6.73
C GLY A 426 6.14 -1.06 -8.23
N GLY A 427 6.83 -0.06 -8.78
CA GLY A 427 6.92 0.17 -10.21
C GLY A 427 5.68 0.89 -10.75
N GLY A 428 5.55 0.99 -12.07
CA GLY A 428 4.46 1.69 -12.74
C GLY A 428 4.95 2.76 -13.71
N VAL A 429 4.10 3.72 -14.04
CA VAL A 429 4.44 4.84 -14.94
C VAL A 429 5.46 5.76 -14.28
N PRO A 430 6.67 5.92 -14.87
CA PRO A 430 7.72 6.75 -14.29
C PRO A 430 7.31 8.22 -14.18
N LEU A 431 7.59 8.85 -13.04
CA LEU A 431 7.38 10.29 -12.88
C LEU A 431 8.18 11.12 -13.88
N ASP A 432 9.23 10.54 -14.48
CA ASP A 432 10.02 11.20 -15.50
C ASP A 432 9.28 11.41 -16.83
N GLU A 433 8.18 10.68 -17.02
CA GLU A 433 7.28 10.82 -18.17
C GLU A 433 5.97 11.57 -17.83
N ILE A 434 5.90 12.15 -16.63
CA ILE A 434 4.74 12.90 -16.11
C ILE A 434 5.19 14.34 -15.76
N ASN A 435 4.35 15.30 -16.07
CA ASN A 435 4.53 16.66 -15.61
C ASN A 435 4.23 16.73 -14.09
N PHE A 436 5.23 16.99 -13.28
CA PHE A 436 5.12 16.98 -11.82
C PHE A 436 4.23 18.10 -11.24
N GLN A 437 3.90 19.13 -12.01
CA GLN A 437 3.03 20.22 -11.59
C GLN A 437 1.55 19.92 -11.83
N THR A 438 1.23 19.13 -12.85
CA THR A 438 -0.13 18.86 -13.31
C THR A 438 -0.53 17.40 -13.24
N MET A 439 0.41 16.48 -13.10
CA MET A 439 0.26 15.03 -13.26
C MET A 439 -0.13 14.62 -14.70
N GLU A 440 0.01 15.50 -15.68
CA GLU A 440 -0.27 15.23 -17.08
C GLU A 440 0.83 14.39 -17.72
N SER A 441 0.46 13.53 -18.64
CA SER A 441 1.38 12.80 -19.51
C SER A 441 2.24 13.76 -20.34
N LEU A 442 3.54 13.52 -20.41
CA LEU A 442 4.43 14.23 -21.33
C LEU A 442 4.37 13.68 -22.77
N LYS A 443 3.64 12.58 -22.98
CA LYS A 443 3.52 11.90 -24.29
C LYS A 443 2.13 12.01 -24.90
N SER A 444 1.11 12.14 -24.06
CA SER A 444 -0.30 12.09 -24.46
C SER A 444 -1.05 13.26 -23.82
N PRO A 445 -1.15 14.41 -24.48
CA PRO A 445 -1.86 15.59 -23.97
C PRO A 445 -3.29 15.27 -23.56
N GLY A 446 -3.79 15.88 -22.49
CA GLY A 446 -5.11 15.62 -21.96
C GLY A 446 -5.27 14.29 -21.20
N VAL A 447 -4.18 13.53 -21.02
CA VAL A 447 -4.16 12.34 -20.16
C VAL A 447 -3.36 12.63 -18.90
N TYR A 448 -3.95 12.32 -17.75
CA TYR A 448 -3.37 12.51 -16.41
C TYR A 448 -3.24 11.18 -15.68
N PHE A 449 -2.24 11.08 -14.80
CA PHE A 449 -2.02 9.89 -13.99
C PHE A 449 -2.11 10.23 -12.51
N CYS A 450 -2.72 9.37 -11.68
CA CYS A 450 -2.67 9.54 -10.23
C CYS A 450 -2.78 8.22 -9.46
N GLY A 451 -2.25 8.23 -8.24
CA GLY A 451 -2.26 7.05 -7.37
C GLY A 451 -1.25 5.99 -7.77
N GLU A 452 -1.58 4.74 -7.48
CA GLU A 452 -0.68 3.57 -7.55
C GLU A 452 -0.29 3.16 -8.99
N VAL A 453 -0.96 3.69 -10.02
CA VAL A 453 -0.52 3.49 -11.42
C VAL A 453 0.82 4.16 -11.73
N CYS A 454 1.19 5.19 -10.97
CA CYS A 454 2.50 5.84 -11.04
C CYS A 454 3.55 5.01 -10.30
N ASP A 455 4.82 5.12 -10.72
CA ASP A 455 5.97 4.50 -10.03
C ASP A 455 6.27 5.20 -8.70
N VAL A 456 5.32 5.12 -7.77
CA VAL A 456 5.46 5.63 -6.40
C VAL A 456 4.64 4.79 -5.43
N PHE A 457 5.25 4.37 -4.35
CA PHE A 457 4.52 3.90 -3.18
C PHE A 457 5.19 4.38 -1.89
N GLY A 458 4.41 4.54 -0.84
CA GLY A 458 4.86 4.88 0.49
C GLY A 458 4.97 3.65 1.40
N ARG A 459 5.70 3.77 2.49
CA ARG A 459 5.75 2.74 3.54
C ARG A 459 4.39 2.53 4.21
N ILE A 460 4.29 1.54 5.10
CA ILE A 460 3.08 1.27 5.88
C ILE A 460 2.72 2.47 6.76
N GLY A 461 1.44 2.88 6.75
CA GLY A 461 0.96 3.87 7.71
C GLY A 461 0.34 5.15 7.15
N GLY A 462 -0.48 5.04 6.10
CA GLY A 462 -1.20 6.18 5.53
C GLY A 462 -0.45 6.91 4.41
N PHE A 463 0.82 6.56 4.16
CA PHE A 463 1.64 7.20 3.13
C PHE A 463 1.10 6.96 1.72
N ASN A 464 0.56 5.78 1.43
CA ASN A 464 -0.05 5.47 0.15
C ASN A 464 -1.36 6.24 -0.08
N PHE A 465 -2.09 6.51 0.98
CA PHE A 465 -3.22 7.43 0.93
C PHE A 465 -2.78 8.86 0.70
N LEU A 466 -1.76 9.35 1.40
CA LEU A 466 -1.22 10.69 1.17
C LEU A 466 -0.76 10.87 -0.28
N TRP A 467 -0.12 9.85 -0.88
CA TRP A 467 0.21 9.86 -2.32
C TRP A 467 -1.04 9.91 -3.20
N ALA A 468 -2.06 9.09 -2.89
CA ALA A 468 -3.31 9.05 -3.64
C ALA A 468 -4.06 10.41 -3.57
N TRP A 469 -4.13 11.01 -2.38
CA TRP A 469 -4.74 12.33 -2.19
C TRP A 469 -3.97 13.42 -2.95
N THR A 470 -2.64 13.49 -2.78
CA THR A 470 -1.81 14.53 -3.41
C THR A 470 -1.81 14.45 -4.92
N SER A 471 -1.55 13.27 -5.48
CA SER A 471 -1.52 13.08 -6.94
C SER A 471 -2.92 13.22 -7.56
N GLY A 472 -3.96 12.72 -6.89
CA GLY A 472 -5.35 12.87 -7.32
C GLY A 472 -5.79 14.33 -7.35
N ARG A 473 -5.44 15.11 -6.32
CA ARG A 473 -5.71 16.56 -6.28
C ARG A 473 -5.07 17.29 -7.46
N LEU A 474 -3.78 17.07 -7.68
CA LEU A 474 -3.07 17.73 -8.79
C LEU A 474 -3.68 17.37 -10.14
N ALA A 475 -3.92 16.09 -10.39
CA ALA A 475 -4.54 15.62 -11.63
C ALA A 475 -5.94 16.21 -11.83
N GLY A 476 -6.78 16.20 -10.80
CA GLY A 476 -8.14 16.73 -10.86
C GLY A 476 -8.18 18.22 -11.15
N MET A 477 -7.42 19.02 -10.39
CA MET A 477 -7.36 20.48 -10.59
C MET A 477 -6.84 20.86 -11.97
N SER A 478 -5.87 20.10 -12.49
CA SER A 478 -5.27 20.39 -13.80
C SER A 478 -6.18 19.96 -14.93
N ALA A 479 -6.85 18.82 -14.80
CA ALA A 479 -7.80 18.31 -15.79
C ALA A 479 -9.08 19.18 -15.93
N ALA A 480 -9.38 20.00 -14.94
CA ALA A 480 -10.50 20.94 -14.99
C ALA A 480 -10.24 22.19 -15.83
N LYS A 481 -8.96 22.50 -16.09
CA LYS A 481 -8.60 23.67 -16.89
C LYS A 481 -8.82 23.41 -18.39
N PRO A 482 -9.17 24.43 -19.18
CA PRO A 482 -9.20 24.31 -20.62
C PRO A 482 -7.82 23.85 -21.16
N LEU A 483 -7.80 22.97 -22.14
CA LEU A 483 -6.55 22.46 -22.77
C LEU A 483 -5.66 23.60 -23.33
N SER A 484 -6.26 24.75 -23.69
CA SER A 484 -5.56 25.93 -24.20
C SER A 484 -4.75 26.71 -23.15
N GLU A 485 -4.98 26.50 -21.86
CA GLU A 485 -4.28 27.21 -20.76
C GLU A 485 -3.09 26.42 -20.19
N ASN A 486 -2.88 25.20 -20.65
CA ASN A 486 -1.81 24.31 -20.16
C ASN A 486 -0.55 24.27 -21.06
N GLN A 487 -0.50 25.11 -22.14
CA GLN A 487 0.64 25.21 -23.03
C GLN A 487 1.62 26.30 -22.63
#